data_eacdc1ebf868cef2961cfad80f8257fd
#
_entry.id   eacdc1ebf868cef2961cfad80f8257fd
#
_cell.length_a   1.000
_cell.length_b   1.000
_cell.length_c   1.000
_cell.angle_alpha   90.00
_cell.angle_beta   90.00
_cell.angle_gamma   90.00
#
_symmetry.space_group_name_H-M   'P 1'
#
loop_
_entity.id
_entity.type
_entity.pdbx_description
1 polymer ?
#
loop_
_entity_poly.entity_id
_entity_poly.type
_entity_poly.pdbx_seq_one_letter_code
_entity_poly.pdbx_strand_id
1 'polypeptide(L)'
;IRSIKEENEKNIACAERELQQLATENADVDYVMNIVGEEKYVAKAKELIDSAQAEISLSIWQESFEVLRSNIENAISRGVKVYIFTFESISVAGATVYSYNINDISTLFPYRRTTIIIDGGECLVGEEGDRNVYVHTRNHSVVSLATDEIVLNVFWNKLIEKENLLSKGCSGADFLQAI
;
A
#
# COMPACT_ATOMS: atom_id res chain seq x y z
N ILE A 1 42.33 34.40 -0.91
CA ILE A 1 40.85 34.38 -1.23
C ILE A 1 40.55 33.44 -2.40
N ARG A 2 41.35 33.45 -3.50
CA ARG A 2 41.13 32.56 -4.66
C ARG A 2 41.33 31.07 -4.32
N SER A 3 42.37 30.75 -3.51
CA SER A 3 42.68 29.40 -3.05
C SER A 3 41.57 28.78 -2.18
N ILE A 4 40.96 29.56 -1.28
CA ILE A 4 39.87 29.08 -0.40
C ILE A 4 38.60 28.80 -1.20
N LYS A 5 38.32 29.55 -2.25
CA LYS A 5 37.17 29.34 -3.12
C LYS A 5 37.30 28.03 -3.93
N GLU A 6 38.51 27.81 -4.50
CA GLU A 6 38.81 26.58 -5.25
C GLU A 6 38.77 25.31 -4.37
N GLU A 7 39.21 25.44 -3.11
CA GLU A 7 39.18 24.38 -2.13
C GLU A 7 37.75 24.05 -1.68
N ASN A 8 36.91 25.08 -1.46
CA ASN A 8 35.48 24.90 -1.17
C ASN A 8 34.70 24.26 -2.34
N GLU A 9 34.97 24.68 -3.59
CA GLU A 9 34.36 24.11 -4.78
C GLU A 9 34.71 22.62 -4.95
N LYS A 10 35.97 22.22 -4.63
CA LYS A 10 36.39 20.82 -4.63
C LYS A 10 35.72 20.02 -3.53
N ASN A 11 35.58 20.60 -2.33
CA ASN A 11 34.91 19.91 -1.21
C ASN A 11 33.43 19.73 -1.47
N ILE A 12 32.74 20.72 -2.07
CA ILE A 12 31.33 20.59 -2.49
C ILE A 12 31.18 19.51 -3.55
N ALA A 13 32.02 19.52 -4.60
CA ALA A 13 31.97 18.52 -5.65
C ALA A 13 32.26 17.08 -5.14
N CYS A 14 33.15 16.96 -4.13
CA CYS A 14 33.41 15.68 -3.47
C CYS A 14 32.22 15.22 -2.67
N ALA A 15 31.61 16.09 -1.86
CA ALA A 15 30.41 15.76 -1.08
C ALA A 15 29.20 15.40 -1.98
N GLU A 16 29.01 16.14 -3.07
CA GLU A 16 27.96 15.81 -4.06
C GLU A 16 28.18 14.43 -4.71
N ARG A 17 29.44 14.08 -5.01
CA ARG A 17 29.78 12.76 -5.58
C ARG A 17 29.57 11.65 -4.57
N GLU A 18 29.97 11.85 -3.31
CA GLU A 18 29.74 10.88 -2.23
C GLU A 18 28.24 10.70 -1.95
N LEU A 19 27.46 11.80 -1.95
CA LEU A 19 25.99 11.72 -1.83
C LEU A 19 25.35 10.99 -3.01
N GLN A 20 25.83 11.22 -4.23
CA GLN A 20 25.36 10.48 -5.41
C GLN A 20 25.72 8.99 -5.36
N GLN A 21 26.92 8.64 -4.88
CA GLN A 21 27.31 7.25 -4.69
C GLN A 21 26.47 6.57 -3.61
N LEU A 22 26.25 7.22 -2.47
CA LEU A 22 25.36 6.71 -1.43
C LEU A 22 23.91 6.58 -1.91
N ALA A 23 23.42 7.47 -2.76
CA ALA A 23 22.10 7.39 -3.35
C ALA A 23 21.98 6.23 -4.36
N THR A 24 23.03 5.94 -5.13
CA THR A 24 23.07 4.82 -6.07
C THR A 24 23.30 3.47 -5.39
N GLU A 25 24.14 3.42 -4.37
CA GLU A 25 24.32 2.22 -3.55
C GLU A 25 23.09 1.87 -2.71
N ASN A 26 22.29 2.87 -2.32
CA ASN A 26 21.03 2.68 -1.58
C ASN A 26 19.81 2.42 -2.49
N ALA A 27 19.93 2.49 -3.81
CA ALA A 27 18.82 2.20 -4.72
C ALA A 27 18.36 0.73 -4.67
N ASP A 28 19.22 -0.18 -4.14
CA ASP A 28 18.97 -1.62 -3.99
C ASP A 28 18.90 -2.05 -2.51
N VAL A 29 18.89 -1.12 -1.56
CA VAL A 29 18.89 -1.48 -0.14
C VAL A 29 17.46 -1.70 0.33
N ASP A 30 17.21 -2.88 0.88
CA ASP A 30 16.05 -3.23 1.70
C ASP A 30 15.89 -2.23 2.84
N TYR A 31 15.12 -1.17 2.64
CA TYR A 31 14.84 -0.20 3.70
C TYR A 31 13.48 -0.43 4.34
N VAL A 32 13.37 0.00 5.57
CA VAL A 32 12.10 0.09 6.32
C VAL A 32 11.97 1.49 6.88
N MET A 33 10.99 2.22 6.44
CA MET A 33 10.74 3.60 6.86
C MET A 33 9.39 3.71 7.55
N ASN A 34 9.39 4.24 8.77
CA ASN A 34 8.16 4.54 9.49
C ASN A 34 7.60 5.89 9.06
N ILE A 35 6.31 5.92 8.79
CA ILE A 35 5.54 7.13 8.48
C ILE A 35 4.51 7.31 9.58
N VAL A 36 4.50 8.47 10.21
CA VAL A 36 3.55 8.80 11.27
C VAL A 36 2.70 9.98 10.85
N GLY A 37 1.40 9.80 10.95
CA GLY A 37 0.39 10.80 10.61
C GLY A 37 -0.25 10.57 9.24
N GLU A 38 -1.55 10.84 9.19
CA GLU A 38 -2.40 10.62 8.01
C GLU A 38 -1.97 11.43 6.80
N GLU A 39 -1.64 12.70 6.97
CA GLU A 39 -1.20 13.56 5.84
C GLU A 39 0.04 13.01 5.13
N LYS A 40 1.03 12.50 5.90
CA LYS A 40 2.24 11.91 5.34
C LYS A 40 1.96 10.57 4.66
N TYR A 41 1.05 9.79 5.25
CA TYR A 41 0.58 8.56 4.63
C TYR A 41 -0.07 8.83 3.29
N VAL A 42 -1.04 9.75 3.24
CA VAL A 42 -1.76 10.10 2.00
C VAL A 42 -0.79 10.62 0.94
N ALA A 43 0.15 11.48 1.31
CA ALA A 43 1.16 12.00 0.38
C ALA A 43 2.02 10.86 -0.19
N LYS A 44 2.48 9.94 0.67
CA LYS A 44 3.29 8.80 0.23
C LYS A 44 2.49 7.78 -0.58
N ALA A 45 1.25 7.51 -0.21
CA ALA A 45 0.36 6.63 -0.96
C ALA A 45 0.13 7.16 -2.38
N LYS A 46 -0.13 8.45 -2.53
CA LYS A 46 -0.28 9.10 -3.86
C LYS A 46 0.99 9.00 -4.68
N GLU A 47 2.15 9.33 -4.09
CA GLU A 47 3.46 9.20 -4.74
C GLU A 47 3.68 7.77 -5.29
N LEU A 48 3.43 6.75 -4.47
CA LEU A 48 3.60 5.35 -4.85
C LEU A 48 2.64 4.92 -5.96
N ILE A 49 1.36 5.27 -5.87
CA ILE A 49 0.36 4.97 -6.90
C ILE A 49 0.72 5.65 -8.22
N ASP A 50 1.20 6.90 -8.16
CA ASP A 50 1.60 7.65 -9.35
C ASP A 50 2.88 7.09 -9.99
N SER A 51 3.76 6.45 -9.22
CA SER A 51 5.00 5.83 -9.71
C SER A 51 4.81 4.45 -10.33
N ALA A 52 3.68 3.78 -10.07
CA ALA A 52 3.40 2.43 -10.56
C ALA A 52 3.48 2.32 -12.09
N GLN A 53 4.13 1.23 -12.57
CA GLN A 53 4.35 0.98 -13.98
C GLN A 53 3.57 -0.24 -14.51
N ALA A 54 3.37 -1.27 -13.69
CA ALA A 54 2.77 -2.53 -14.11
C ALA A 54 1.48 -2.85 -13.34
N GLU A 55 1.56 -2.89 -12.02
CA GLU A 55 0.41 -3.27 -11.20
C GLU A 55 0.38 -2.60 -9.82
N ILE A 56 -0.83 -2.46 -9.31
CA ILE A 56 -1.11 -1.99 -7.95
C ILE A 56 -2.05 -3.00 -7.30
N SER A 57 -1.67 -3.50 -6.12
CA SER A 57 -2.54 -4.31 -5.27
C SER A 57 -2.86 -3.56 -3.99
N LEU A 58 -4.15 -3.42 -3.70
CA LEU A 58 -4.67 -2.64 -2.58
C LEU A 58 -5.52 -3.51 -1.65
N SER A 59 -5.27 -3.44 -0.35
CA SER A 59 -6.25 -3.78 0.69
C SER A 59 -6.62 -2.48 1.39
N ILE A 60 -7.84 -1.98 1.19
CA ILE A 60 -8.17 -0.58 1.51
C ILE A 60 -9.63 -0.42 1.93
N TRP A 61 -9.88 0.53 2.80
CA TRP A 61 -11.20 0.96 3.25
C TRP A 61 -11.78 2.03 2.33
N GLN A 62 -13.10 2.15 2.30
CA GLN A 62 -13.80 3.08 1.40
C GLN A 62 -13.34 4.53 1.58
N GLU A 63 -13.18 5.00 2.82
CA GLU A 63 -12.74 6.37 3.09
C GLU A 63 -11.35 6.66 2.49
N SER A 64 -10.40 5.76 2.75
CA SER A 64 -9.03 5.90 2.22
C SER A 64 -8.98 5.74 0.72
N PHE A 65 -9.84 4.87 0.15
CA PHE A 65 -10.00 4.74 -1.29
C PHE A 65 -10.48 6.05 -1.92
N GLU A 66 -11.47 6.74 -1.34
CA GLU A 66 -11.98 8.01 -1.88
C GLU A 66 -10.90 9.09 -1.91
N VAL A 67 -10.02 9.14 -0.91
CA VAL A 67 -8.88 10.08 -0.87
C VAL A 67 -7.86 9.80 -1.99
N LEU A 68 -7.71 8.53 -2.39
CA LEU A 68 -6.76 8.07 -3.39
C LEU A 68 -7.39 7.83 -4.77
N ARG A 69 -8.71 7.96 -4.91
CA ARG A 69 -9.49 7.62 -6.11
C ARG A 69 -8.88 8.20 -7.38
N SER A 70 -8.58 9.48 -7.40
CA SER A 70 -8.06 10.16 -8.60
C SER A 70 -6.71 9.61 -9.04
N ASN A 71 -5.81 9.27 -8.11
CA ASN A 71 -4.51 8.68 -8.42
C ASN A 71 -4.68 7.25 -8.96
N ILE A 72 -5.61 6.47 -8.37
CA ILE A 72 -5.94 5.11 -8.81
C ILE A 72 -6.52 5.14 -10.24
N GLU A 73 -7.50 6.02 -10.52
CA GLU A 73 -8.08 6.18 -11.86
C GLU A 73 -7.04 6.64 -12.88
N ASN A 74 -6.12 7.53 -12.51
CA ASN A 74 -5.00 7.93 -13.36
C ASN A 74 -4.04 6.76 -13.63
N ALA A 75 -3.74 5.93 -12.63
CA ALA A 75 -2.92 4.73 -12.83
C ALA A 75 -3.58 3.76 -13.83
N ILE A 76 -4.89 3.51 -13.67
CA ILE A 76 -5.67 2.70 -14.63
C ILE A 76 -5.60 3.30 -16.05
N SER A 77 -5.72 4.62 -16.18
CA SER A 77 -5.64 5.29 -17.49
C SER A 77 -4.27 5.16 -18.16
N ARG A 78 -3.20 4.99 -17.38
CA ARG A 78 -1.85 4.68 -17.86
C ARG A 78 -1.67 3.22 -18.26
N GLY A 79 -2.67 2.36 -18.03
CA GLY A 79 -2.62 0.93 -18.35
C GLY A 79 -2.08 0.07 -17.19
N VAL A 80 -1.92 0.64 -16.00
CA VAL A 80 -1.53 -0.11 -14.80
C VAL A 80 -2.69 -1.01 -14.37
N LYS A 81 -2.42 -2.28 -14.07
CA LYS A 81 -3.41 -3.21 -13.56
C LYS A 81 -3.67 -2.91 -12.09
N VAL A 82 -4.94 -2.73 -11.73
CA VAL A 82 -5.30 -2.42 -10.35
C VAL A 82 -6.20 -3.51 -9.78
N TYR A 83 -5.76 -4.08 -8.66
CA TYR A 83 -6.49 -5.06 -7.86
C TYR A 83 -6.83 -4.44 -6.51
N ILE A 84 -8.10 -4.47 -6.14
CA ILE A 84 -8.59 -3.90 -4.89
C ILE A 84 -9.28 -5.00 -4.09
N PHE A 85 -8.78 -5.26 -2.89
CA PHE A 85 -9.49 -6.00 -1.87
C PHE A 85 -10.09 -5.02 -0.85
N THR A 86 -11.34 -5.25 -0.49
CA THR A 86 -12.03 -4.42 0.49
C THR A 86 -13.12 -5.22 1.22
N PHE A 87 -13.47 -4.81 2.40
CA PHE A 87 -14.64 -5.34 3.11
C PHE A 87 -15.93 -4.63 2.70
N GLU A 88 -15.82 -3.39 2.26
CA GLU A 88 -16.91 -2.49 1.91
C GLU A 88 -17.19 -2.52 0.40
N SER A 89 -18.22 -1.79 -0.02
CA SER A 89 -18.56 -1.69 -1.44
C SER A 89 -17.77 -0.58 -2.12
N ILE A 90 -16.78 -0.93 -2.93
CA ILE A 90 -16.02 0.00 -3.78
C ILE A 90 -16.27 -0.36 -5.24
N SER A 91 -16.45 0.67 -6.07
CA SER A 91 -16.57 0.50 -7.52
C SER A 91 -15.71 1.53 -8.24
N VAL A 92 -14.86 1.02 -9.14
CA VAL A 92 -14.03 1.83 -10.04
C VAL A 92 -13.86 1.11 -11.36
N ALA A 93 -14.09 1.82 -12.45
CA ALA A 93 -13.98 1.25 -13.79
C ALA A 93 -12.52 0.91 -14.12
N GLY A 94 -12.28 -0.28 -14.65
CA GLY A 94 -10.95 -0.74 -15.08
C GLY A 94 -10.11 -1.41 -13.99
N ALA A 95 -10.56 -1.43 -12.73
CA ALA A 95 -9.93 -2.23 -11.67
C ALA A 95 -10.66 -3.57 -11.48
N THR A 96 -9.95 -4.55 -10.94
CA THR A 96 -10.54 -5.78 -10.44
C THR A 96 -10.78 -5.63 -8.94
N VAL A 97 -12.04 -5.64 -8.52
CA VAL A 97 -12.43 -5.44 -7.13
C VAL A 97 -12.93 -6.75 -6.52
N TYR A 98 -12.40 -7.09 -5.35
CA TYR A 98 -12.83 -8.20 -4.50
C TYR A 98 -13.41 -7.61 -3.22
N SER A 99 -14.71 -7.74 -3.01
CA SER A 99 -15.40 -7.18 -1.84
C SER A 99 -16.19 -8.25 -1.12
N TYR A 100 -16.14 -8.22 0.20
CA TYR A 100 -17.07 -9.01 1.01
C TYR A 100 -18.45 -8.38 1.12
N ASN A 101 -18.59 -7.09 0.80
CA ASN A 101 -19.83 -6.31 0.96
C ASN A 101 -20.44 -6.45 2.36
N ILE A 102 -19.60 -6.45 3.39
CA ILE A 102 -20.02 -6.53 4.77
C ILE A 102 -20.19 -5.12 5.31
N ASN A 103 -21.41 -4.82 5.75
CA ASN A 103 -21.69 -3.58 6.46
C ASN A 103 -21.35 -3.78 7.94
N ASP A 104 -20.80 -2.73 8.57
CA ASP A 104 -20.47 -2.72 10.01
C ASP A 104 -19.41 -3.77 10.43
N ILE A 105 -18.30 -3.75 9.72
CA ILE A 105 -17.15 -4.61 10.01
C ILE A 105 -16.28 -4.08 11.18
N SER A 106 -16.53 -2.86 11.63
CA SER A 106 -15.75 -2.18 12.70
C SER A 106 -15.74 -2.95 14.02
N THR A 107 -16.79 -3.76 14.29
CA THR A 107 -16.86 -4.62 15.47
C THR A 107 -15.95 -5.84 15.37
N LEU A 108 -15.62 -6.29 14.17
CA LEU A 108 -14.81 -7.47 13.91
C LEU A 108 -13.32 -7.12 13.77
N PHE A 109 -13.03 -5.94 13.22
CA PHE A 109 -11.67 -5.44 13.00
C PHE A 109 -11.51 -4.09 13.70
N PRO A 110 -11.04 -4.08 14.94
CA PRO A 110 -10.85 -2.83 15.71
C PRO A 110 -9.74 -1.95 15.12
N TYR A 111 -8.90 -2.53 14.26
CA TYR A 111 -7.82 -1.81 13.59
C TYR A 111 -8.06 -1.82 12.08
N ARG A 112 -8.15 -0.63 11.50
CA ARG A 112 -8.31 -0.46 10.05
C ARG A 112 -6.93 -0.51 9.39
N ARG A 113 -6.57 -1.68 8.89
CA ARG A 113 -5.30 -1.85 8.18
C ARG A 113 -5.48 -1.49 6.72
N THR A 114 -4.50 -0.76 6.17
CA THR A 114 -4.37 -0.49 4.74
C THR A 114 -3.05 -1.03 4.23
N THR A 115 -3.09 -1.70 3.10
CA THR A 115 -1.93 -2.28 2.42
C THR A 115 -1.94 -1.83 0.96
N ILE A 116 -0.85 -1.22 0.50
CA ILE A 116 -0.62 -0.79 -0.88
C ILE A 116 0.67 -1.46 -1.35
N ILE A 117 0.60 -2.22 -2.45
CA ILE A 117 1.76 -2.89 -3.06
C ILE A 117 1.89 -2.38 -4.49
N ILE A 118 3.09 -1.96 -4.85
CA ILE A 118 3.42 -1.41 -6.16
C ILE A 118 4.40 -2.34 -6.87
N ASP A 119 4.02 -2.78 -8.08
CA ASP A 119 4.85 -3.58 -8.99
C ASP A 119 5.48 -4.82 -8.33
N GLY A 120 4.85 -5.35 -7.26
CA GLY A 120 5.34 -6.49 -6.48
C GLY A 120 6.66 -6.29 -5.73
N GLY A 121 7.21 -5.07 -5.74
CA GLY A 121 8.54 -4.77 -5.18
C GLY A 121 8.57 -3.76 -4.04
N GLU A 122 7.48 -3.06 -3.78
CA GLU A 122 7.41 -1.99 -2.80
C GLU A 122 6.05 -1.98 -2.12
N CYS A 123 6.01 -1.78 -0.80
CA CYS A 123 4.74 -1.71 -0.10
C CYS A 123 4.69 -0.60 0.95
N LEU A 124 3.46 -0.13 1.17
CA LEU A 124 3.07 0.77 2.25
C LEU A 124 1.96 0.07 3.04
N VAL A 125 2.25 -0.27 4.29
CA VAL A 125 1.34 -1.01 5.17
C VAL A 125 1.19 -0.27 6.48
N GLY A 126 -0.01 -0.16 7.01
CA GLY A 126 -0.20 0.47 8.31
C GLY A 126 -1.62 0.38 8.83
N GLU A 127 -1.82 0.99 9.97
CA GLU A 127 -3.09 1.05 10.67
C GLU A 127 -3.61 2.49 10.70
N GLU A 128 -4.85 2.65 10.28
CA GLU A 128 -5.61 3.88 10.40
C GLU A 128 -6.30 3.91 11.78
N GLY A 129 -6.34 5.05 12.43
CA GLY A 129 -6.98 5.25 13.73
C GLY A 129 -6.11 6.09 14.67
N ASP A 130 -6.12 5.78 15.96
CA ASP A 130 -5.46 6.60 16.97
C ASP A 130 -3.94 6.78 16.77
N ARG A 131 -3.27 5.81 16.19
CA ARG A 131 -1.81 5.84 16.01
C ARG A 131 -1.37 6.36 14.66
N ASN A 132 -2.13 6.10 13.58
CA ASN A 132 -1.77 6.46 12.20
C ASN A 132 -0.29 6.20 11.90
N VAL A 133 0.14 4.95 12.11
CA VAL A 133 1.53 4.51 11.89
C VAL A 133 1.59 3.55 10.72
N TYR A 134 2.45 3.86 9.78
CA TYR A 134 2.61 3.11 8.54
C TYR A 134 4.08 2.77 8.31
N VAL A 135 4.31 1.69 7.62
CA VAL A 135 5.64 1.23 7.20
C VAL A 135 5.71 1.26 5.68
N HIS A 136 6.65 2.00 5.15
CA HIS A 136 7.02 2.00 3.75
C HIS A 136 8.33 1.22 3.57
N THR A 137 8.36 0.25 2.64
CA THR A 137 9.51 -0.63 2.50
C THR A 137 9.60 -1.29 1.13
N ARG A 138 10.84 -1.62 0.73
CA ARG A 138 11.17 -2.54 -0.37
C ARG A 138 11.73 -3.87 0.16
N ASN A 139 11.75 -4.06 1.47
CA ASN A 139 12.19 -5.33 2.03
C ASN A 139 11.35 -6.49 1.49
N HIS A 140 12.00 -7.41 0.78
CA HIS A 140 11.34 -8.51 0.09
C HIS A 140 10.44 -9.35 1.01
N SER A 141 10.90 -9.64 2.23
CA SER A 141 10.12 -10.44 3.16
C SER A 141 8.84 -9.75 3.62
N VAL A 142 8.88 -8.42 3.82
CA VAL A 142 7.71 -7.64 4.20
C VAL A 142 6.74 -7.50 3.02
N VAL A 143 7.26 -7.22 1.82
CA VAL A 143 6.44 -7.16 0.60
C VAL A 143 5.76 -8.50 0.34
N SER A 144 6.48 -9.62 0.51
CA SER A 144 5.93 -10.97 0.35
C SER A 144 4.80 -11.25 1.35
N LEU A 145 5.01 -10.93 2.63
CA LEU A 145 3.97 -11.09 3.65
C LEU A 145 2.72 -10.24 3.36
N ALA A 146 2.92 -9.00 2.91
CA ALA A 146 1.83 -8.11 2.52
C ALA A 146 1.06 -8.65 1.30
N THR A 147 1.78 -9.23 0.34
CA THR A 147 1.19 -9.88 -0.83
C THR A 147 0.38 -11.11 -0.43
N ASP A 148 0.93 -11.97 0.41
CA ASP A 148 0.25 -13.17 0.90
C ASP A 148 -1.04 -12.83 1.65
N GLU A 149 -1.05 -11.74 2.42
CA GLU A 149 -2.27 -11.25 3.08
C GLU A 149 -3.38 -10.95 2.06
N ILE A 150 -3.07 -10.17 1.02
CA ILE A 150 -4.06 -9.83 -0.02
C ILE A 150 -4.52 -11.08 -0.77
N VAL A 151 -3.59 -11.96 -1.16
CA VAL A 151 -3.89 -13.20 -1.88
C VAL A 151 -4.82 -14.11 -1.06
N LEU A 152 -4.55 -14.28 0.23
CA LEU A 152 -5.38 -15.08 1.12
C LEU A 152 -6.78 -14.47 1.27
N ASN A 153 -6.89 -13.16 1.42
CA ASN A 153 -8.17 -12.46 1.50
C ASN A 153 -9.00 -12.63 0.21
N VAL A 154 -8.34 -12.51 -0.95
CA VAL A 154 -8.99 -12.75 -2.25
C VAL A 154 -9.42 -14.22 -2.40
N PHE A 155 -8.58 -15.16 -1.98
CA PHE A 155 -8.92 -16.58 -2.00
C PHE A 155 -10.16 -16.88 -1.14
N TRP A 156 -10.21 -16.38 0.09
CA TRP A 156 -11.36 -16.51 0.97
C TRP A 156 -12.61 -15.83 0.40
N ASN A 157 -12.49 -14.65 -0.18
CA ASN A 157 -13.59 -13.97 -0.85
C ASN A 157 -14.21 -14.85 -1.95
N LYS A 158 -13.38 -15.40 -2.83
CA LYS A 158 -13.83 -16.30 -3.91
C LYS A 158 -14.44 -17.61 -3.38
N LEU A 159 -13.91 -18.15 -2.28
CA LEU A 159 -14.44 -19.36 -1.68
C LEU A 159 -15.83 -19.09 -1.07
N ILE A 160 -16.00 -17.98 -0.37
CA ILE A 160 -17.26 -17.55 0.22
C ILE A 160 -18.33 -17.35 -0.87
N GLU A 161 -17.95 -16.69 -1.96
CA GLU A 161 -18.81 -16.49 -3.12
C GLU A 161 -19.25 -17.85 -3.74
N LYS A 162 -18.27 -18.71 -4.05
CA LYS A 162 -18.52 -20.00 -4.69
C LYS A 162 -19.44 -20.90 -3.86
N GLU A 163 -19.20 -20.98 -2.56
CA GLU A 163 -19.98 -21.82 -1.65
C GLU A 163 -21.27 -21.16 -1.17
N ASN A 164 -21.50 -19.89 -1.54
CA ASN A 164 -22.66 -19.08 -1.15
C ASN A 164 -22.87 -19.07 0.39
N LEU A 165 -21.78 -18.99 1.13
CA LEU A 165 -21.76 -19.15 2.59
C LEU A 165 -22.54 -18.05 3.31
N LEU A 166 -22.49 -16.82 2.80
CA LEU A 166 -23.22 -15.70 3.40
C LEU A 166 -24.75 -15.87 3.32
N SER A 167 -25.24 -16.50 2.25
CA SER A 167 -26.69 -16.79 2.12
C SER A 167 -27.15 -17.94 2.99
N LYS A 168 -26.22 -18.79 3.45
CA LYS A 168 -26.51 -19.91 4.38
C LYS A 168 -26.56 -19.47 5.84
N GLY A 169 -26.51 -18.16 6.11
CA GLY A 169 -26.60 -17.60 7.46
C GLY A 169 -25.28 -17.59 8.23
N CYS A 170 -24.16 -17.91 7.58
CA CYS A 170 -22.84 -17.71 8.19
C CYS A 170 -22.53 -16.21 8.19
N SER A 171 -22.51 -15.59 9.36
CA SER A 171 -22.04 -14.23 9.51
C SER A 171 -20.50 -14.19 9.51
N GLY A 172 -19.89 -13.05 9.16
CA GLY A 172 -18.44 -12.90 9.32
C GLY A 172 -17.96 -13.15 10.76
N ALA A 173 -18.82 -12.91 11.76
CA ALA A 173 -18.58 -13.22 13.16
C ALA A 173 -18.48 -14.74 13.43
N ASP A 174 -19.26 -15.56 12.74
CA ASP A 174 -19.22 -17.02 12.92
C ASP A 174 -17.89 -17.61 12.44
N PHE A 175 -17.28 -17.03 11.42
CA PHE A 175 -15.95 -17.42 10.95
C PHE A 175 -14.84 -17.07 11.95
N LEU A 176 -14.93 -15.93 12.62
CA LEU A 176 -13.92 -15.50 13.60
C LEU A 176 -14.04 -16.22 14.94
N GLN A 177 -15.20 -16.75 15.28
CA GLN A 177 -15.39 -17.60 16.49
C GLN A 177 -14.89 -19.03 16.28
N ALA A 178 -14.63 -19.43 15.04
CA ALA A 178 -14.13 -20.77 14.70
C ALA A 178 -12.59 -20.87 14.66
N ILE A 179 -11.89 -19.72 14.83
CA ILE A 179 -10.43 -19.62 14.95
C ILE A 179 -10.04 -19.36 16.39
#